data_742750f0214905b7475946b886ac60d4
#
_entry.id   742750f0214905b7475946b886ac60d4
#
_cell.length_a   1.000
_cell.length_b   1.000
_cell.length_c   1.000
_cell.angle_alpha   90.00
_cell.angle_beta   90.00
_cell.angle_gamma   90.00
#
_symmetry.space_group_name_H-M   'P 1'
#
loop_
_entity.id
_entity.type
_entity.pdbx_description
1 polymer ?
#
loop_
_entity_poly.entity_id
_entity_poly.type
_entity_poly.pdbx_seq_one_letter_code
_entity_poly.pdbx_strand_id
1 'polypeptide(L)'
;MPIIKFVNEDENIEYAKEQDLCSLLCYAFDSEKTEFQGHRLVGCKPFGFPQEYMTNPLAVHEFMEFNHKRQYKYQGPFAKHRVISFTQQECLYLGSLKSVAENIISFYADRGYVAAYAVHGNTKNHHIHVIVDMLSYQDLTLFHMSRGYESSNINAILNIR
;
A
#
# COMPACT_ATOMS: atom_id res chain seq x y z
N MET A 1 -17.29 7.00 -9.37
CA MET A 1 -16.01 6.32 -9.66
C MET A 1 -15.00 6.70 -8.60
N PRO A 2 -14.39 5.73 -7.90
CA PRO A 2 -13.32 6.04 -6.94
C PRO A 2 -12.15 6.73 -7.63
N ILE A 3 -11.47 7.61 -6.90
CA ILE A 3 -10.37 8.39 -7.43
C ILE A 3 -9.05 7.76 -6.96
N ILE A 4 -8.16 7.49 -7.92
CA ILE A 4 -6.83 6.97 -7.65
C ILE A 4 -5.85 8.14 -7.70
N LYS A 5 -5.14 8.38 -6.61
CA LYS A 5 -4.11 9.42 -6.53
C LYS A 5 -2.73 8.78 -6.43
N PHE A 6 -1.81 9.26 -7.28
CA PHE A 6 -0.38 8.89 -7.25
C PHE A 6 0.33 9.93 -6.40
N VAL A 7 0.45 9.63 -5.09
CA VAL A 7 0.89 10.61 -4.10
C VAL A 7 2.34 11.01 -4.32
N ASN A 8 2.60 12.33 -4.31
CA ASN A 8 3.91 12.96 -4.40
C ASN A 8 4.62 12.82 -5.75
N GLU A 9 4.06 12.11 -6.72
CA GLU A 9 4.72 11.95 -8.02
C GLU A 9 4.67 13.22 -8.87
N ASP A 10 3.56 13.96 -8.81
CA ASP A 10 3.40 15.19 -9.58
C ASP A 10 4.31 16.30 -9.05
N GLU A 11 4.66 16.26 -7.78
CA GLU A 11 5.53 17.23 -7.13
C GLU A 11 7.00 16.80 -7.15
N ASN A 12 7.33 15.69 -7.81
CA ASN A 12 8.67 15.11 -7.84
C ASN A 12 9.25 14.83 -6.44
N ILE A 13 8.38 14.55 -5.49
CA ILE A 13 8.78 14.18 -4.15
C ILE A 13 8.95 12.66 -4.10
N GLU A 14 10.11 12.21 -3.70
CA GLU A 14 10.43 10.80 -3.61
C GLU A 14 10.64 10.39 -2.16
N TYR A 15 10.33 9.14 -1.86
CA TYR A 15 10.66 8.52 -0.57
C TYR A 15 12.12 8.07 -0.66
N ALA A 16 13.03 9.03 -0.48
CA ALA A 16 14.45 8.85 -0.83
C ALA A 16 15.25 8.11 0.24
N LYS A 17 14.71 7.98 1.45
CA LYS A 17 15.40 7.34 2.59
C LYS A 17 14.53 6.25 3.19
N GLU A 18 15.18 5.27 3.83
CA GLU A 18 14.45 4.23 4.58
C GLU A 18 13.54 4.85 5.64
N GLN A 19 13.99 5.92 6.29
CA GLN A 19 13.17 6.61 7.28
C GLN A 19 11.89 7.18 6.69
N ASP A 20 11.93 7.62 5.44
CA ASP A 20 10.74 8.13 4.76
C ASP A 20 9.70 7.03 4.56
N LEU A 21 10.15 5.84 4.18
CA LEU A 21 9.27 4.67 4.04
C LEU A 21 8.72 4.25 5.40
N CYS A 22 9.57 4.20 6.42
CA CYS A 22 9.14 3.87 7.78
C CYS A 22 8.08 4.84 8.28
N SER A 23 8.29 6.14 8.09
CA SER A 23 7.35 7.17 8.51
C SER A 23 6.02 7.06 7.76
N LEU A 24 6.08 6.76 6.46
CA LEU A 24 4.88 6.56 5.65
C LEU A 24 4.05 5.37 6.16
N LEU A 25 4.70 4.25 6.45
CA LEU A 25 4.03 3.08 6.99
C LEU A 25 3.42 3.36 8.37
N CYS A 26 4.14 4.06 9.24
CA CYS A 26 3.63 4.43 10.57
C CYS A 26 2.42 5.35 10.46
N TYR A 27 2.45 6.31 9.54
CA TYR A 27 1.31 7.20 9.29
C TYR A 27 0.11 6.40 8.78
N ALA A 28 0.31 5.54 7.78
CA ALA A 28 -0.79 4.81 7.16
C ALA A 28 -1.41 3.80 8.12
N PHE A 29 -0.59 3.15 8.96
CA PHE A 29 -1.03 2.09 9.87
C PHE A 29 -1.54 2.61 11.23
N ASP A 30 -1.72 3.93 11.38
CA ASP A 30 -2.21 4.51 12.63
C ASP A 30 -3.51 3.81 13.07
N SER A 31 -3.53 3.33 14.32
CA SER A 31 -4.66 2.56 14.84
C SER A 31 -5.96 3.35 14.88
N GLU A 32 -5.90 4.65 15.16
CA GLU A 32 -7.11 5.49 15.21
C GLU A 32 -7.77 5.62 13.83
N LYS A 33 -6.98 5.51 12.76
CA LYS A 33 -7.47 5.64 11.39
C LYS A 33 -7.91 4.31 10.80
N THR A 34 -7.37 3.20 11.29
CA THR A 34 -7.49 1.88 10.65
C THR A 34 -8.26 0.86 11.47
N GLU A 35 -8.67 1.18 12.69
CA GLU A 35 -9.41 0.26 13.52
C GLU A 35 -10.92 0.38 13.28
N PHE A 36 -11.58 -0.77 13.15
CA PHE A 36 -13.03 -0.83 12.99
C PHE A 36 -13.57 -2.05 13.75
N GLN A 37 -14.41 -1.78 14.76
CA GLN A 37 -15.02 -2.83 15.59
C GLN A 37 -13.99 -3.81 16.18
N GLY A 38 -12.87 -3.27 16.65
CA GLY A 38 -11.82 -4.06 17.25
C GLY A 38 -10.87 -4.74 16.26
N HIS A 39 -11.08 -4.55 14.96
CA HIS A 39 -10.24 -5.12 13.91
C HIS A 39 -9.42 -4.04 13.22
N ARG A 40 -8.17 -4.36 12.96
CA ARG A 40 -7.28 -3.48 12.20
C ARG A 40 -7.46 -3.74 10.71
N LEU A 41 -7.65 -2.67 9.95
CA LEU A 41 -7.83 -2.75 8.50
C LEU A 41 -6.53 -2.45 7.78
N VAL A 42 -5.55 -3.31 8.02
CA VAL A 42 -4.22 -3.22 7.42
C VAL A 42 -3.75 -4.60 6.98
N GLY A 43 -2.83 -4.65 6.03
CA GLY A 43 -2.25 -5.92 5.59
C GLY A 43 -1.06 -5.72 4.69
N CYS A 44 -0.35 -6.81 4.40
CA CYS A 44 0.84 -6.81 3.57
C CYS A 44 0.94 -8.14 2.82
N LYS A 45 1.38 -8.09 1.58
CA LYS A 45 1.63 -9.27 0.73
C LYS A 45 2.99 -9.11 0.05
N PRO A 46 3.63 -10.20 -0.39
CA PRO A 46 3.08 -11.53 -0.69
C PRO A 46 3.11 -12.54 0.45
N PHE A 47 3.62 -12.19 1.60
CA PHE A 47 3.90 -13.17 2.63
C PHE A 47 2.79 -13.20 3.67
N GLY A 48 2.41 -14.41 4.06
CA GLY A 48 1.45 -14.65 5.13
C GLY A 48 2.11 -14.59 6.48
N PHE A 49 2.50 -13.41 6.91
CA PHE A 49 3.01 -13.22 8.26
C PHE A 49 1.91 -13.43 9.28
N PRO A 50 2.27 -13.81 10.51
CA PRO A 50 1.30 -13.75 11.60
C PRO A 50 0.66 -12.37 11.67
N GLN A 51 -0.64 -12.35 11.99
CA GLN A 51 -1.43 -11.12 12.04
C GLN A 51 -0.74 -10.02 12.86
N GLU A 52 -0.06 -10.41 13.93
CA GLU A 52 0.65 -9.48 14.82
C GLU A 52 1.72 -8.67 14.10
N TYR A 53 2.43 -9.30 13.16
CA TYR A 53 3.45 -8.61 12.37
C TYR A 53 2.83 -7.73 11.29
N MET A 54 1.72 -8.19 10.70
CA MET A 54 1.08 -7.45 9.62
C MET A 54 0.43 -6.14 10.08
N THR A 55 0.12 -6.02 11.38
CA THR A 55 -0.44 -4.79 11.94
C THR A 55 0.62 -3.84 12.46
N ASN A 56 1.88 -4.25 12.48
CA ASN A 56 2.98 -3.45 13.01
C ASN A 56 3.77 -2.83 11.86
N PRO A 57 3.70 -1.50 11.69
CA PRO A 57 4.39 -0.85 10.57
C PRO A 57 5.90 -0.99 10.64
N LEU A 58 6.47 -1.09 11.83
CA LEU A 58 7.93 -1.27 11.98
C LEU A 58 8.35 -2.64 11.47
N ALA A 59 7.55 -3.68 11.71
CA ALA A 59 7.83 -5.02 11.20
C ALA A 59 7.71 -5.09 9.69
N VAL A 60 6.71 -4.42 9.13
CA VAL A 60 6.55 -4.32 7.67
C VAL A 60 7.74 -3.60 7.06
N HIS A 61 8.18 -2.50 7.68
CA HIS A 61 9.35 -1.77 7.20
C HIS A 61 10.62 -2.60 7.29
N GLU A 62 10.84 -3.32 8.38
CA GLU A 62 12.00 -4.22 8.51
C GLU A 62 12.06 -5.23 7.36
N PHE A 63 10.93 -5.78 7.00
CA PHE A 63 10.86 -6.73 5.90
C PHE A 63 11.23 -6.08 4.58
N MET A 64 10.70 -4.88 4.30
CA MET A 64 11.04 -4.15 3.08
C MET A 64 12.52 -3.75 3.07
N GLU A 65 13.04 -3.30 4.21
CA GLU A 65 14.45 -2.92 4.34
C GLU A 65 15.37 -4.10 4.09
N PHE A 66 15.01 -5.29 4.58
CA PHE A 66 15.77 -6.50 4.29
C PHE A 66 15.85 -6.73 2.77
N ASN A 67 14.76 -6.51 2.06
CA ASN A 67 14.74 -6.62 0.62
C ASN A 67 15.69 -5.61 -0.04
N HIS A 68 15.71 -4.36 0.45
CA HIS A 68 16.58 -3.32 -0.08
C HIS A 68 18.06 -3.65 0.12
N LYS A 69 18.40 -4.22 1.26
CA LYS A 69 19.78 -4.59 1.59
C LYS A 69 20.32 -5.73 0.73
N ARG A 70 19.45 -6.48 0.07
CA ARG A 70 19.87 -7.54 -0.85
C ARG A 70 20.48 -6.98 -2.13
N GLN A 71 20.18 -5.72 -2.47
CA GLN A 71 20.79 -5.05 -3.62
C GLN A 71 21.94 -4.16 -3.17
N TYR A 72 23.12 -4.45 -3.68
CA TYR A 72 24.34 -3.76 -3.27
C TYR A 72 24.23 -2.26 -3.54
N LYS A 73 24.45 -1.45 -2.50
CA LYS A 73 24.43 0.02 -2.55
C LYS A 73 23.16 0.66 -3.08
N TYR A 74 22.00 0.02 -2.87
CA TYR A 74 20.74 0.66 -3.26
C TYR A 74 20.48 1.88 -2.36
N GLN A 75 20.18 3.02 -2.98
CA GLN A 75 20.03 4.30 -2.28
C GLN A 75 18.66 4.94 -2.45
N GLY A 76 17.66 4.18 -2.88
CA GLY A 76 16.30 4.68 -3.06
C GLY A 76 16.05 5.22 -4.47
N PRO A 77 14.82 5.69 -4.78
CA PRO A 77 13.67 5.79 -3.89
C PRO A 77 13.17 4.43 -3.37
N PHE A 78 12.44 4.45 -2.24
CA PHE A 78 12.10 3.21 -1.54
C PHE A 78 10.63 2.84 -1.60
N ALA A 79 9.74 3.75 -2.01
CA ALA A 79 8.31 3.46 -2.01
C ALA A 79 7.55 4.20 -3.10
N LYS A 80 6.44 3.59 -3.51
CA LYS A 80 5.36 4.25 -4.26
C LYS A 80 4.15 4.28 -3.35
N HIS A 81 3.43 5.40 -3.34
CA HIS A 81 2.26 5.59 -2.50
C HIS A 81 1.06 5.92 -3.37
N ARG A 82 -0.01 5.13 -3.22
CA ARG A 82 -1.27 5.32 -3.93
C ARG A 82 -2.39 5.51 -2.91
N VAL A 83 -3.33 6.40 -3.21
CA VAL A 83 -4.52 6.55 -2.38
C VAL A 83 -5.75 6.39 -3.27
N ILE A 84 -6.64 5.47 -2.89
CA ILE A 84 -7.91 5.27 -3.58
C ILE A 84 -9.00 5.83 -2.67
N SER A 85 -9.65 6.91 -3.10
CA SER A 85 -10.68 7.60 -2.32
C SER A 85 -12.07 7.25 -2.83
N PHE A 86 -12.99 7.06 -1.88
CA PHE A 86 -14.38 6.70 -2.16
C PHE A 86 -15.30 7.80 -1.64
N THR A 87 -16.31 8.17 -2.42
CA THR A 87 -17.36 9.06 -1.94
C THR A 87 -18.26 8.31 -0.96
N GLN A 88 -19.10 9.03 -0.21
CA GLN A 88 -20.06 8.38 0.69
C GLN A 88 -20.98 7.41 -0.04
N GLN A 89 -21.35 7.74 -1.27
CA GLN A 89 -22.22 6.89 -2.08
C GLN A 89 -21.51 5.62 -2.56
N GLU A 90 -20.20 5.67 -2.71
CA GLU A 90 -19.40 4.54 -3.14
C GLU A 90 -18.98 3.65 -1.98
N CYS A 91 -19.00 4.17 -0.75
CA CYS A 91 -18.65 3.42 0.44
C CYS A 91 -19.78 2.51 0.86
N LEU A 92 -19.58 1.20 0.76
CA LEU A 92 -20.53 0.25 1.32
C LEU A 92 -20.29 0.13 2.82
N TYR A 93 -19.23 -0.55 3.20
CA TYR A 93 -18.79 -0.61 4.59
C TYR A 93 -17.30 -0.99 4.59
N LEU A 94 -16.65 -0.74 5.72
CA LEU A 94 -15.18 -0.88 5.79
C LEU A 94 -14.68 -2.30 5.52
N GLY A 95 -15.45 -3.33 5.88
CA GLY A 95 -15.09 -4.71 5.59
C GLY A 95 -14.98 -5.01 4.09
N SER A 96 -15.86 -4.42 3.28
CA SER A 96 -15.80 -4.55 1.81
C SER A 96 -14.55 -3.87 1.26
N LEU A 97 -14.17 -2.72 1.82
CA LEU A 97 -12.96 -2.02 1.42
C LEU A 97 -11.70 -2.83 1.76
N LYS A 98 -11.73 -3.58 2.85
CA LYS A 98 -10.63 -4.49 3.20
C LYS A 98 -10.41 -5.53 2.10
N SER A 99 -11.50 -6.18 1.64
CA SER A 99 -11.41 -7.15 0.56
C SER A 99 -10.86 -6.53 -0.72
N VAL A 100 -11.35 -5.35 -1.08
CA VAL A 100 -10.86 -4.62 -2.25
C VAL A 100 -9.38 -4.30 -2.09
N ALA A 101 -8.97 -3.83 -0.92
CA ALA A 101 -7.57 -3.49 -0.65
C ALA A 101 -6.66 -4.70 -0.77
N GLU A 102 -7.10 -5.86 -0.27
CA GLU A 102 -6.33 -7.09 -0.40
C GLU A 102 -6.16 -7.52 -1.86
N ASN A 103 -7.19 -7.33 -2.68
CA ASN A 103 -7.08 -7.61 -4.11
C ASN A 103 -6.12 -6.64 -4.81
N ILE A 104 -6.12 -5.37 -4.38
CA ILE A 104 -5.20 -4.38 -4.95
C ILE A 104 -3.75 -4.74 -4.62
N ILE A 105 -3.44 -5.06 -3.37
CA ILE A 105 -2.05 -5.41 -3.04
C ILE A 105 -1.64 -6.74 -3.65
N SER A 106 -2.58 -7.65 -3.89
CA SER A 106 -2.30 -8.89 -4.64
C SER A 106 -1.85 -8.59 -6.07
N PHE A 107 -2.43 -7.57 -6.70
CA PHE A 107 -1.99 -7.15 -8.04
C PHE A 107 -0.50 -6.82 -8.06
N TYR A 108 -0.01 -6.07 -7.06
CA TYR A 108 1.42 -5.74 -6.97
C TYR A 108 2.27 -6.95 -6.56
N ALA A 109 1.80 -7.73 -5.60
CA ALA A 109 2.53 -8.89 -5.11
C ALA A 109 2.71 -9.96 -6.20
N ASP A 110 1.70 -10.17 -7.03
CA ASP A 110 1.76 -11.12 -8.15
C ASP A 110 2.81 -10.70 -9.19
N ARG A 111 3.16 -9.42 -9.21
CA ARG A 111 4.17 -8.87 -10.11
C ARG A 111 5.54 -8.71 -9.45
N GLY A 112 5.68 -9.23 -8.24
CA GLY A 112 6.96 -9.30 -7.55
C GLY A 112 7.25 -8.19 -6.56
N TYR A 113 6.29 -7.32 -6.23
CA TYR A 113 6.51 -6.19 -5.33
C TYR A 113 5.78 -6.39 -4.02
N VAL A 114 6.50 -6.20 -2.92
CA VAL A 114 5.88 -6.18 -1.59
C VAL A 114 4.96 -4.97 -1.53
N ALA A 115 3.72 -5.17 -1.11
CA ALA A 115 2.75 -4.10 -1.02
C ALA A 115 1.97 -4.22 0.29
N ALA A 116 1.74 -3.06 0.91
CA ALA A 116 0.96 -2.95 2.13
C ALA A 116 -0.25 -2.06 1.88
N TYR A 117 -1.35 -2.33 2.58
CA TYR A 117 -2.51 -1.45 2.54
C TYR A 117 -2.93 -1.03 3.93
N ALA A 118 -3.61 0.11 4.00
CA ALA A 118 -4.30 0.56 5.20
C ALA A 118 -5.60 1.24 4.77
N VAL A 119 -6.72 0.80 5.33
CA VAL A 119 -8.01 1.42 5.07
C VAL A 119 -8.27 2.45 6.16
N HIS A 120 -8.43 3.71 5.76
CA HIS A 120 -8.75 4.81 6.68
C HIS A 120 -10.27 5.06 6.64
N GLY A 121 -10.92 4.82 7.77
CA GLY A 121 -12.37 4.99 7.90
C GLY A 121 -12.78 6.05 8.91
N ASN A 122 -11.85 6.90 9.35
CA ASN A 122 -12.11 7.92 10.36
C ASN A 122 -12.65 9.24 9.79
N THR A 123 -12.84 9.31 8.47
CA THR A 123 -13.40 10.47 7.78
C THR A 123 -14.63 10.06 6.96
N LYS A 124 -15.41 11.04 6.49
CA LYS A 124 -16.61 10.81 5.67
C LYS A 124 -16.29 10.01 4.40
N ASN A 125 -15.20 10.37 3.74
CA ASN A 125 -14.77 9.70 2.52
C ASN A 125 -13.69 8.69 2.90
N HIS A 126 -14.06 7.43 2.92
CA HIS A 126 -13.09 6.37 3.22
C HIS A 126 -12.05 6.29 2.10
N HIS A 127 -10.84 5.90 2.47
CA HIS A 127 -9.79 5.75 1.46
C HIS A 127 -8.84 4.62 1.83
N ILE A 128 -8.25 4.04 0.80
CA ILE A 128 -7.27 2.97 0.92
C ILE A 128 -5.91 3.56 0.59
N HIS A 129 -4.97 3.47 1.53
CA HIS A 129 -3.57 3.75 1.27
C HIS A 129 -2.90 2.47 0.82
N VAL A 130 -2.17 2.53 -0.29
CA VAL A 130 -1.38 1.41 -0.82
C VAL A 130 0.06 1.87 -0.90
N ILE A 131 0.95 1.14 -0.25
CA ILE A 131 2.38 1.45 -0.21
C ILE A 131 3.10 0.27 -0.85
N VAL A 132 3.82 0.55 -1.94
CA VAL A 132 4.50 -0.48 -2.74
C VAL A 132 6.00 -0.28 -2.63
N ASP A 133 6.73 -1.36 -2.35
CA ASP A 133 8.18 -1.34 -2.33
C ASP A 133 8.71 -1.10 -3.75
N MET A 134 9.74 -0.28 -3.86
CA MET A 134 10.36 0.04 -5.15
C MET A 134 11.15 -1.11 -5.75
N LEU A 135 11.64 -2.04 -4.93
CA LEU A 135 12.41 -3.18 -5.41
C LEU A 135 11.59 -4.45 -5.40
N SER A 136 11.62 -5.18 -6.52
CA SER A 136 11.01 -6.49 -6.59
C SER A 136 11.67 -7.44 -5.59
N TYR A 137 10.85 -8.18 -4.83
CA TYR A 137 11.37 -9.20 -3.93
C TYR A 137 11.86 -10.44 -4.68
N GLN A 138 11.50 -10.58 -5.95
CA GLN A 138 11.87 -11.73 -6.77
C GLN A 138 13.24 -11.56 -7.42
N ASP A 139 13.47 -10.41 -8.08
CA ASP A 139 14.66 -10.20 -8.89
C ASP A 139 15.35 -8.85 -8.66
N LEU A 140 14.86 -8.09 -7.69
CA LEU A 140 15.41 -6.76 -7.31
C LEU A 140 15.32 -5.71 -8.41
N THR A 141 14.47 -5.91 -9.42
CA THR A 141 14.23 -4.87 -10.42
C THR A 141 13.43 -3.71 -9.81
N LEU A 142 13.68 -2.51 -10.30
CA LEU A 142 12.96 -1.32 -9.86
C LEU A 142 11.52 -1.31 -10.39
N PHE A 143 10.64 -0.74 -9.61
CA PHE A 143 9.25 -0.50 -10.02
C PHE A 143 9.23 0.32 -11.32
N HIS A 144 8.52 -0.17 -12.34
CA HIS A 144 8.53 0.43 -13.65
C HIS A 144 7.16 0.44 -14.34
N MET A 145 6.08 0.26 -13.58
CA MET A 145 4.74 0.28 -14.14
C MET A 145 4.31 1.70 -14.52
N SER A 146 3.65 1.85 -15.67
CA SER A 146 3.07 3.13 -16.04
C SER A 146 1.80 3.40 -15.23
N ARG A 147 1.45 4.68 -15.08
CA ARG A 147 0.22 5.08 -14.38
C ARG A 147 -1.02 4.50 -15.08
N GLY A 148 -1.01 4.47 -16.40
CA GLY A 148 -2.12 3.92 -17.19
C GLY A 148 -2.33 2.44 -16.90
N TYR A 149 -1.25 1.68 -16.85
CA TYR A 149 -1.31 0.25 -16.53
C TYR A 149 -1.85 0.01 -15.12
N GLU A 150 -1.32 0.74 -14.13
CA GLU A 150 -1.80 0.64 -12.75
C GLU A 150 -3.28 1.00 -12.65
N SER A 151 -3.65 2.16 -13.18
CA SER A 151 -5.04 2.66 -13.10
C SER A 151 -6.01 1.69 -13.76
N SER A 152 -5.66 1.15 -14.91
CA SER A 152 -6.53 0.20 -15.63
C SER A 152 -6.76 -1.06 -14.78
N ASN A 153 -5.72 -1.60 -14.17
CA ASN A 153 -5.82 -2.82 -13.36
C ASN A 153 -6.56 -2.56 -12.04
N ILE A 154 -6.28 -1.44 -11.38
CA ILE A 154 -6.97 -1.08 -10.13
C ILE A 154 -8.46 -0.85 -10.42
N ASN A 155 -8.79 -0.13 -11.49
CA ASN A 155 -10.19 0.10 -11.85
C ASN A 155 -10.93 -1.20 -12.16
N ALA A 156 -10.26 -2.18 -12.78
CA ALA A 156 -10.85 -3.50 -13.01
C ALA A 156 -11.18 -4.19 -11.68
N ILE A 157 -10.29 -4.10 -10.69
CA ILE A 157 -10.52 -4.66 -9.35
C ILE A 157 -11.71 -3.94 -8.68
N LEU A 158 -11.76 -2.62 -8.78
CA LEU A 158 -12.83 -1.82 -8.19
C LEU A 158 -14.20 -2.13 -8.78
N ASN A 159 -14.26 -2.54 -10.04
CA ASN A 159 -15.50 -2.84 -10.74
C ASN A 159 -16.03 -4.26 -10.52
N ILE A 160 -15.28 -5.14 -9.84
CA ILE A 160 -15.64 -6.54 -9.60
C ILE A 160 -16.57 -6.71 -8.39
N ARG A 161 -16.91 -5.67 -7.68
CA ARG A 161 -17.72 -5.71 -6.46
C ARG A 161 -19.01 -6.48 -6.58
#